data_0ff345b2d8497f600c83f2f6edd4ac7e
#
_entry.id   0ff345b2d8497f600c83f2f6edd4ac7e
#
_cell.length_a   1.000
_cell.length_b   1.000
_cell.length_c   1.000
_cell.angle_alpha   90.00
_cell.angle_beta   90.00
_cell.angle_gamma   90.00
#
_symmetry.space_group_name_H-M   'P 1'
#
loop_
_entity.id
_entity.type
_entity.pdbx_description
1 polymer ?
#
loop_
_entity_poly.entity_id
_entity_poly.type
_entity_poly.pdbx_seq_one_letter_code
_entity_poly.pdbx_strand_id
1 'polypeptide(L)'
;LKFTMVPFNAEKIKISQIFKNRACESFADTPVFSEKIKKVYGYDISFPKAPADRPYIFSSFVTSIDGKLAYADKPSAFYVAGKNQMAGEGKNTDFWILNALRGICDAAIIGGNSMETDADYAMYCMDEDIQRDRRKAGLSPIPLNIIMTLDASDVPLDHKLLKSREVPSILCTSPEGCSFLREHYEGEMIEVSGKEEPGQIHEVLSKAGKGVLPVLVTGEGKFPDSKLIMKILRGFGIRHLLIESPGYGHYLVKQEMMDEFFLNMSAVYIGGGDTMTLGKADKGFSAEAHPHTEILSIHMFNEYFVYFRYRFHYEFM
;
A
#
# COMPACT_ATOMS: atom_id res chain seq x y z
N LEU A 1 -11.03 8.71 -15.10
CA LEU A 1 -9.65 8.68 -14.61
C LEU A 1 -8.68 8.81 -15.77
N LYS A 2 -7.56 9.52 -15.56
CA LYS A 2 -6.50 9.68 -16.58
C LYS A 2 -5.33 8.79 -16.18
N PHE A 3 -5.03 7.77 -17.00
CA PHE A 3 -3.84 6.94 -16.79
C PHE A 3 -2.62 7.60 -17.43
N THR A 4 -1.59 7.80 -16.63
CA THR A 4 -0.31 8.35 -17.08
C THR A 4 0.74 7.26 -16.97
N MET A 5 1.45 7.00 -18.07
CA MET A 5 2.62 6.11 -18.04
C MET A 5 3.88 6.96 -17.89
N VAL A 6 4.80 6.49 -17.06
CA VAL A 6 6.08 7.16 -16.80
C VAL A 6 7.20 6.37 -17.49
N PRO A 7 7.99 7.00 -18.38
CA PRO A 7 9.07 6.32 -19.08
C PRO A 7 10.29 6.16 -18.18
N PHE A 8 10.20 5.26 -17.19
CA PHE A 8 11.31 4.95 -16.30
C PHE A 8 12.48 4.32 -17.06
N ASN A 9 13.61 5.01 -17.09
CA ASN A 9 14.83 4.49 -17.70
C ASN A 9 15.59 3.63 -16.68
N ALA A 10 15.59 2.30 -16.89
CA ALA A 10 16.20 1.34 -15.99
C ALA A 10 17.69 1.60 -15.67
N GLU A 11 18.48 2.13 -16.63
CA GLU A 11 19.90 2.43 -16.37
C GLU A 11 20.07 3.64 -15.43
N LYS A 12 19.17 4.62 -15.52
CA LYS A 12 19.25 5.82 -14.68
C LYS A 12 18.79 5.61 -13.26
N ILE A 13 17.78 4.73 -13.06
CA ILE A 13 17.17 4.47 -11.75
C ILE A 13 17.73 3.20 -11.06
N LYS A 14 18.73 2.54 -11.65
CA LYS A 14 19.36 1.34 -11.10
C LYS A 14 19.98 1.61 -9.74
N ILE A 15 19.75 0.70 -8.79
CA ILE A 15 20.31 0.74 -7.44
C ILE A 15 21.32 -0.38 -7.22
N SER A 16 22.26 -0.11 -6.32
CA SER A 16 23.29 -1.08 -5.92
C SER A 16 22.81 -1.87 -4.71
N GLN A 17 22.78 -3.18 -4.80
CA GLN A 17 22.53 -4.05 -3.66
C GLN A 17 23.74 -4.05 -2.72
N ILE A 18 23.55 -3.57 -1.49
CA ILE A 18 24.56 -3.54 -0.44
C ILE A 18 24.47 -4.78 0.43
N PHE A 19 23.23 -5.20 0.74
CA PHE A 19 22.96 -6.38 1.55
C PHE A 19 21.72 -7.12 1.03
N LYS A 20 21.74 -8.44 1.08
CA LYS A 20 20.58 -9.30 0.87
C LYS A 20 20.63 -10.45 1.85
N ASN A 21 19.61 -10.59 2.66
CA ASN A 21 19.48 -11.66 3.64
C ASN A 21 19.27 -13.01 2.93
N ARG A 22 19.90 -14.06 3.42
CA ARG A 22 19.70 -15.42 2.89
C ARG A 22 18.28 -15.93 3.02
N ALA A 23 17.51 -15.42 3.98
CA ALA A 23 16.08 -15.74 4.10
C ALA A 23 15.30 -15.48 2.81
N CYS A 24 15.70 -14.48 2.01
CA CYS A 24 15.08 -14.19 0.72
C CYS A 24 15.20 -15.32 -0.31
N GLU A 25 16.18 -16.24 -0.15
CA GLU A 25 16.36 -17.38 -1.05
C GLU A 25 15.27 -18.46 -0.86
N SER A 26 14.62 -18.46 0.31
CA SER A 26 13.52 -19.37 0.63
C SER A 26 12.14 -18.85 0.22
N PHE A 27 12.05 -17.61 -0.28
CA PHE A 27 10.77 -17.01 -0.68
C PHE A 27 10.31 -17.64 -2.00
N ALA A 28 9.21 -18.39 -1.92
CA ALA A 28 8.72 -19.22 -3.03
C ALA A 28 7.61 -18.52 -3.86
N ASP A 29 7.08 -17.40 -3.39
CA ASP A 29 5.99 -16.70 -4.08
C ASP A 29 6.53 -15.45 -4.79
N THR A 30 6.72 -15.57 -6.11
CA THR A 30 7.12 -14.46 -6.99
C THR A 30 5.91 -14.08 -7.84
N PRO A 31 5.16 -13.02 -7.50
CA PRO A 31 3.92 -12.68 -8.17
C PRO A 31 4.11 -12.33 -9.64
N VAL A 32 5.21 -11.67 -9.96
CA VAL A 32 5.56 -11.25 -11.31
C VAL A 32 7.07 -11.40 -11.53
N PHE A 33 7.45 -12.11 -12.58
CA PHE A 33 8.82 -12.12 -13.09
C PHE A 33 9.01 -10.97 -14.07
N SER A 34 9.99 -10.10 -13.82
CA SER A 34 10.25 -8.95 -14.67
C SER A 34 11.75 -8.66 -14.84
N GLU A 35 12.20 -8.66 -16.08
CA GLU A 35 13.59 -8.30 -16.40
C GLU A 35 13.92 -6.86 -15.98
N LYS A 36 12.92 -5.96 -15.99
CA LYS A 36 13.10 -4.59 -15.52
C LYS A 36 13.29 -4.53 -14.00
N ILE A 37 12.51 -5.30 -13.23
CA ILE A 37 12.70 -5.39 -11.78
C ILE A 37 14.10 -5.94 -11.48
N LYS A 38 14.53 -7.02 -12.11
CA LYS A 38 15.90 -7.56 -11.95
C LYS A 38 16.98 -6.54 -12.30
N LYS A 39 16.79 -5.79 -13.38
CA LYS A 39 17.77 -4.81 -13.86
C LYS A 39 17.93 -3.64 -12.90
N VAL A 40 16.83 -3.14 -12.32
CA VAL A 40 16.83 -1.98 -11.43
C VAL A 40 17.11 -2.37 -9.99
N TYR A 41 16.41 -3.40 -9.48
CA TYR A 41 16.45 -3.82 -8.07
C TYR A 41 17.49 -4.92 -7.79
N GLY A 42 17.98 -5.59 -8.85
CA GLY A 42 18.97 -6.65 -8.77
C GLY A 42 18.40 -8.09 -8.76
N TYR A 43 17.13 -8.26 -8.45
CA TYR A 43 16.43 -9.55 -8.43
C TYR A 43 14.90 -9.35 -8.48
N ASP A 44 14.14 -10.41 -8.80
CA ASP A 44 12.68 -10.39 -8.70
C ASP A 44 12.26 -10.26 -7.23
N ILE A 45 11.22 -9.46 -6.97
CA ILE A 45 10.66 -9.30 -5.63
C ILE A 45 9.77 -10.50 -5.33
N SER A 46 10.24 -11.35 -4.42
CA SER A 46 9.54 -12.56 -3.97
C SER A 46 9.15 -12.41 -2.50
N PHE A 47 8.14 -13.17 -2.09
CA PHE A 47 7.60 -13.17 -0.73
C PHE A 47 7.52 -14.60 -0.19
N PRO A 48 7.40 -14.78 1.14
CA PRO A 48 6.89 -16.02 1.71
C PRO A 48 5.47 -16.31 1.20
N LYS A 49 5.05 -17.55 1.31
CA LYS A 49 3.65 -17.91 1.02
C LYS A 49 2.71 -17.12 1.94
N ALA A 50 1.68 -16.52 1.35
CA ALA A 50 0.66 -15.81 2.12
C ALA A 50 0.00 -16.72 3.18
N PRO A 51 -0.30 -16.22 4.38
CA PRO A 51 -1.09 -16.94 5.38
C PRO A 51 -2.41 -17.48 4.83
N ALA A 52 -2.97 -18.49 5.48
CA ALA A 52 -4.21 -19.11 5.02
C ALA A 52 -5.44 -18.20 5.21
N ASP A 53 -5.39 -17.35 6.22
CA ASP A 53 -6.50 -16.51 6.72
C ASP A 53 -6.38 -15.03 6.38
N ARG A 54 -5.27 -14.60 5.75
CA ARG A 54 -5.05 -13.21 5.32
C ARG A 54 -4.08 -13.12 4.14
N PRO A 55 -4.06 -12.00 3.40
CA PRO A 55 -2.99 -11.71 2.44
C PRO A 55 -1.62 -11.60 3.13
N TYR A 56 -0.54 -11.74 2.36
CA TYR A 56 0.76 -11.23 2.75
C TYR A 56 0.77 -9.71 2.58
N ILE A 57 1.01 -8.98 3.68
CA ILE A 57 0.79 -7.55 3.77
C ILE A 57 2.13 -6.82 3.82
N PHE A 58 2.33 -5.92 2.89
CA PHE A 58 3.53 -5.09 2.84
C PHE A 58 3.20 -3.64 2.52
N SER A 59 4.12 -2.74 2.82
CA SER A 59 3.95 -1.31 2.55
C SER A 59 5.19 -0.72 1.89
N SER A 60 5.03 0.45 1.26
CA SER A 60 6.13 1.25 0.74
C SER A 60 5.99 2.68 1.22
N PHE A 61 6.99 3.16 1.95
CA PHE A 61 7.05 4.51 2.45
C PHE A 61 8.42 5.13 2.21
N VAL A 62 8.45 6.45 2.03
CA VAL A 62 9.70 7.22 2.05
C VAL A 62 9.73 8.11 3.29
N THR A 63 10.87 8.15 3.97
CA THR A 63 11.08 8.98 5.15
C THR A 63 12.33 9.83 5.03
N SER A 64 12.38 10.92 5.83
CA SER A 64 13.61 11.58 6.21
C SER A 64 14.43 10.73 7.19
N ILE A 65 15.67 11.12 7.50
CA ILE A 65 16.51 10.42 8.47
C ILE A 65 15.96 10.49 9.91
N ASP A 66 15.09 11.44 10.20
CA ASP A 66 14.38 11.59 11.47
C ASP A 66 12.94 11.02 11.43
N GLY A 67 12.64 10.17 10.42
CA GLY A 67 11.40 9.39 10.35
C GLY A 67 10.16 10.20 9.95
N LYS A 68 10.32 11.36 9.31
CA LYS A 68 9.20 12.18 8.84
C LYS A 68 8.74 11.74 7.46
N LEU A 69 7.42 11.69 7.26
CA LEU A 69 6.77 11.30 6.00
C LEU A 69 6.41 12.49 5.11
N ALA A 70 6.43 13.71 5.65
CA ALA A 70 6.07 14.92 4.92
C ALA A 70 6.66 16.16 5.59
N TYR A 71 6.72 17.26 4.82
CA TYR A 71 6.98 18.60 5.37
C TYR A 71 5.68 19.20 5.92
N ALA A 72 5.76 20.08 6.91
CA ALA A 72 4.58 20.74 7.50
C ALA A 72 3.83 21.61 6.47
N ASP A 73 4.58 22.33 5.63
CA ASP A 73 4.05 23.20 4.57
C ASP A 73 3.65 22.44 3.28
N LYS A 74 4.04 21.17 3.18
CA LYS A 74 3.79 20.29 2.04
C LYS A 74 3.46 18.87 2.52
N PRO A 75 2.21 18.62 2.97
CA PRO A 75 1.84 17.39 3.65
C PRO A 75 1.66 16.20 2.67
N SER A 76 2.67 15.94 1.85
CA SER A 76 2.72 14.81 0.92
C SER A 76 4.09 14.15 0.97
N ALA A 77 4.10 12.83 1.10
CA ALA A 77 5.31 12.02 1.12
C ALA A 77 6.17 12.16 -0.15
N PHE A 78 5.56 12.49 -1.28
CA PHE A 78 6.26 12.76 -2.53
C PHE A 78 7.37 13.82 -2.39
N TYR A 79 7.18 14.83 -1.53
CA TYR A 79 8.16 15.90 -1.35
C TYR A 79 9.40 15.47 -0.54
N VAL A 80 9.32 14.43 0.29
CA VAL A 80 10.48 13.94 1.06
C VAL A 80 11.57 13.42 0.12
N ALA A 81 11.19 12.68 -0.90
CA ALA A 81 12.11 12.28 -1.96
C ALA A 81 12.36 13.42 -2.96
N GLY A 82 11.28 14.06 -3.46
CA GLY A 82 11.32 15.02 -4.56
C GLY A 82 12.10 16.30 -4.25
N LYS A 83 12.21 16.72 -2.98
CA LYS A 83 12.95 17.92 -2.56
C LYS A 83 14.40 17.63 -2.13
N ASN A 84 14.83 16.39 -2.09
CA ASN A 84 16.23 16.07 -1.91
C ASN A 84 17.02 16.35 -3.20
N GLN A 85 17.67 17.51 -3.25
CA GLN A 85 18.43 17.97 -4.41
C GLN A 85 19.69 17.13 -4.67
N MET A 86 20.21 16.43 -3.65
CA MET A 86 21.41 15.59 -3.74
C MET A 86 21.09 14.15 -4.17
N ALA A 87 19.82 13.75 -4.14
CA ALA A 87 19.41 12.38 -4.45
C ALA A 87 19.59 11.99 -5.93
N GLY A 88 19.74 12.97 -6.83
CA GLY A 88 19.80 12.68 -8.27
C GLY A 88 18.55 11.93 -8.74
N GLU A 89 18.75 10.81 -9.44
CA GLU A 89 17.64 9.93 -9.88
C GLU A 89 17.10 9.03 -8.74
N GLY A 90 17.69 9.04 -7.54
CA GLY A 90 17.21 8.27 -6.39
C GLY A 90 15.75 8.56 -6.04
N LYS A 91 15.30 9.81 -6.18
CA LYS A 91 13.88 10.19 -6.03
C LYS A 91 12.97 9.50 -7.06
N ASN A 92 13.43 9.33 -8.28
CA ASN A 92 12.70 8.64 -9.33
C ASN A 92 12.71 7.12 -9.11
N THR A 93 13.79 6.59 -8.53
CA THR A 93 13.88 5.20 -8.10
C THR A 93 12.91 4.91 -6.96
N ASP A 94 12.78 5.82 -5.98
CA ASP A 94 11.77 5.72 -4.91
C ASP A 94 10.36 5.56 -5.49
N PHE A 95 9.98 6.47 -6.38
CA PHE A 95 8.69 6.41 -7.05
C PHE A 95 8.54 5.15 -7.92
N TRP A 96 9.61 4.71 -8.58
CA TRP A 96 9.60 3.47 -9.36
C TRP A 96 9.42 2.23 -8.48
N ILE A 97 10.03 2.16 -7.28
CA ILE A 97 9.83 1.04 -6.34
C ILE A 97 8.36 0.93 -5.95
N LEU A 98 7.69 2.04 -5.62
CA LEU A 98 6.25 2.04 -5.36
C LEU A 98 5.47 1.49 -6.56
N ASN A 99 5.82 1.91 -7.78
CA ASN A 99 5.20 1.42 -9.01
C ASN A 99 5.48 -0.07 -9.26
N ALA A 100 6.67 -0.57 -8.95
CA ALA A 100 6.99 -1.98 -9.02
C ALA A 100 6.12 -2.79 -8.03
N LEU A 101 5.96 -2.31 -6.80
CA LEU A 101 5.11 -2.95 -5.79
C LEU A 101 3.63 -2.94 -6.19
N ARG A 102 3.12 -1.84 -6.77
CA ARG A 102 1.78 -1.80 -7.39
C ARG A 102 1.65 -2.78 -8.56
N GLY A 103 2.74 -2.98 -9.30
CA GLY A 103 2.80 -3.94 -10.41
C GLY A 103 2.72 -5.40 -9.98
N ILE A 104 3.11 -5.73 -8.75
CA ILE A 104 3.18 -7.12 -8.26
C ILE A 104 2.10 -7.46 -7.23
N CYS A 105 1.35 -6.48 -6.67
CA CYS A 105 0.28 -6.75 -5.71
C CYS A 105 -1.04 -7.11 -6.39
N ASP A 106 -1.91 -7.85 -5.68
CA ASP A 106 -3.27 -8.12 -6.12
C ASP A 106 -4.21 -6.95 -5.80
N ALA A 107 -3.95 -6.28 -4.67
CA ALA A 107 -4.71 -5.13 -4.20
C ALA A 107 -3.81 -4.12 -3.49
N ALA A 108 -4.26 -2.88 -3.43
CA ALA A 108 -3.62 -1.81 -2.68
C ALA A 108 -4.64 -1.05 -1.82
N ILE A 109 -4.26 -0.67 -0.60
CA ILE A 109 -5.10 0.08 0.35
C ILE A 109 -4.59 1.50 0.50
N ILE A 110 -5.53 2.46 0.43
CA ILE A 110 -5.33 3.87 0.76
C ILE A 110 -6.34 4.31 1.83
N GLY A 111 -6.00 5.30 2.63
CA GLY A 111 -6.96 5.99 3.53
C GLY A 111 -7.71 7.11 2.82
N GLY A 112 -8.89 7.45 3.30
CA GLY A 112 -9.74 8.49 2.73
C GLY A 112 -9.02 9.84 2.57
N ASN A 113 -8.38 10.33 3.61
CA ASN A 113 -7.62 11.61 3.59
C ASN A 113 -6.54 11.67 2.49
N SER A 114 -5.96 10.56 2.09
CA SER A 114 -4.93 10.54 1.06
C SER A 114 -5.49 10.75 -0.35
N MET A 115 -6.79 10.59 -0.55
CA MET A 115 -7.47 10.79 -1.83
C MET A 115 -7.73 12.28 -2.14
N GLU A 116 -7.72 13.15 -1.13
CA GLU A 116 -8.00 14.59 -1.31
C GLU A 116 -6.93 15.31 -2.16
N THR A 117 -5.72 14.74 -2.25
CA THR A 117 -4.59 15.40 -2.91
C THR A 117 -4.67 15.41 -4.44
N ASP A 118 -5.44 14.50 -5.04
CA ASP A 118 -5.58 14.40 -6.50
C ASP A 118 -6.92 13.72 -6.86
N ALA A 119 -7.84 14.44 -7.47
CA ALA A 119 -9.15 13.93 -7.90
C ALA A 119 -9.09 12.80 -8.94
N ASP A 120 -7.96 12.61 -9.60
CA ASP A 120 -7.69 11.53 -10.55
C ASP A 120 -6.81 10.40 -9.95
N TYR A 121 -6.53 10.45 -8.64
CA TYR A 121 -5.69 9.45 -7.98
C TYR A 121 -6.27 8.03 -8.11
N ALA A 122 -5.42 7.11 -8.50
CA ALA A 122 -5.68 5.67 -8.46
C ALA A 122 -4.36 4.91 -8.26
N MET A 123 -4.41 3.80 -7.56
CA MET A 123 -3.24 2.95 -7.35
C MET A 123 -3.10 1.99 -8.52
N TYR A 124 -2.18 2.28 -9.42
CA TYR A 124 -1.82 1.43 -10.56
C TYR A 124 -0.32 1.54 -10.84
N CYS A 125 0.23 0.58 -11.56
CA CYS A 125 1.62 0.63 -11.99
C CYS A 125 1.74 1.53 -13.23
N MET A 126 2.59 2.55 -13.15
CA MET A 126 2.84 3.50 -14.26
C MET A 126 4.00 3.07 -15.16
N ASP A 127 4.62 1.92 -14.94
CA ASP A 127 5.71 1.37 -15.75
C ASP A 127 5.16 0.36 -16.76
N GLU A 128 5.33 0.64 -18.06
CA GLU A 128 4.78 -0.19 -19.14
C GLU A 128 5.36 -1.62 -19.16
N ASP A 129 6.64 -1.77 -18.85
CA ASP A 129 7.29 -3.08 -18.85
C ASP A 129 6.74 -3.96 -17.72
N ILE A 130 6.63 -3.40 -16.51
CA ILE A 130 6.05 -4.11 -15.36
C ILE A 130 4.56 -4.39 -15.59
N GLN A 131 3.81 -3.45 -16.16
CA GLN A 131 2.42 -3.63 -16.55
C GLN A 131 2.24 -4.80 -17.53
N ARG A 132 3.11 -4.89 -18.53
CA ARG A 132 3.13 -6.00 -19.48
C ARG A 132 3.41 -7.33 -18.79
N ASP A 133 4.41 -7.36 -17.90
CA ASP A 133 4.82 -8.57 -17.20
C ASP A 133 3.75 -9.01 -16.18
N ARG A 134 3.08 -8.05 -15.51
CA ARG A 134 1.89 -8.27 -14.69
C ARG A 134 0.77 -9.01 -15.45
N ARG A 135 0.45 -8.55 -16.67
CA ARG A 135 -0.56 -9.23 -17.52
C ARG A 135 -0.13 -10.64 -17.93
N LYS A 136 1.15 -10.85 -18.25
CA LYS A 136 1.69 -12.18 -18.53
C LYS A 136 1.60 -13.13 -17.34
N ALA A 137 1.71 -12.60 -16.11
CA ALA A 137 1.51 -13.37 -14.89
C ALA A 137 0.04 -13.70 -14.58
N GLY A 138 -0.90 -13.26 -15.42
CA GLY A 138 -2.33 -13.49 -15.25
C GLY A 138 -3.02 -12.60 -14.23
N LEU A 139 -2.34 -11.55 -13.76
CA LEU A 139 -2.92 -10.57 -12.83
C LEU A 139 -3.80 -9.56 -13.59
N SER A 140 -4.81 -9.03 -12.90
CA SER A 140 -5.62 -7.91 -13.41
C SER A 140 -4.73 -6.74 -13.83
N PRO A 141 -5.00 -6.02 -14.93
CA PRO A 141 -4.21 -4.88 -15.38
C PRO A 141 -4.00 -3.81 -14.30
N ILE A 142 -5.00 -3.61 -13.45
CA ILE A 142 -4.96 -2.70 -12.32
C ILE A 142 -5.25 -3.51 -11.05
N PRO A 143 -4.47 -3.35 -9.96
CA PRO A 143 -4.79 -3.98 -8.68
C PRO A 143 -6.15 -3.50 -8.17
N LEU A 144 -6.81 -4.29 -7.33
CA LEU A 144 -8.00 -3.83 -6.63
C LEU A 144 -7.64 -2.64 -5.74
N ASN A 145 -8.27 -1.49 -5.96
CA ASN A 145 -8.08 -0.30 -5.13
C ASN A 145 -9.04 -0.37 -3.94
N ILE A 146 -8.52 -0.37 -2.73
CA ILE A 146 -9.30 -0.48 -1.50
C ILE A 146 -9.19 0.83 -0.74
N ILE A 147 -10.31 1.48 -0.52
CA ILE A 147 -10.42 2.66 0.33
C ILE A 147 -10.75 2.18 1.74
N MET A 148 -9.86 2.43 2.70
CA MET A 148 -10.07 2.09 4.11
C MET A 148 -10.38 3.35 4.90
N THR A 149 -11.52 3.36 5.58
CA THR A 149 -11.95 4.46 6.44
C THR A 149 -12.68 3.94 7.67
N LEU A 150 -12.68 4.72 8.76
CA LEU A 150 -13.43 4.38 9.97
C LEU A 150 -14.93 4.65 9.77
N ASP A 151 -15.26 5.90 9.47
CA ASP A 151 -16.64 6.41 9.45
C ASP A 151 -17.01 7.14 8.13
N ALA A 152 -16.16 7.01 7.12
CA ALA A 152 -16.29 7.59 5.78
C ALA A 152 -16.29 9.12 5.72
N SER A 153 -16.18 9.83 6.84
CA SER A 153 -16.21 11.30 6.87
C SER A 153 -14.95 11.94 6.26
N ASP A 154 -13.87 11.16 6.15
CA ASP A 154 -12.59 11.55 5.55
C ASP A 154 -12.49 11.21 4.05
N VAL A 155 -13.54 10.64 3.45
CA VAL A 155 -13.53 10.23 2.04
C VAL A 155 -14.11 11.35 1.17
N PRO A 156 -13.38 11.84 0.14
CA PRO A 156 -13.95 12.79 -0.82
C PRO A 156 -14.99 12.07 -1.71
N LEU A 157 -16.28 12.20 -1.38
CA LEU A 157 -17.37 11.40 -1.95
C LEU A 157 -17.64 11.67 -3.44
N ASP A 158 -17.12 12.76 -3.99
CA ASP A 158 -17.14 13.10 -5.42
C ASP A 158 -15.96 12.53 -6.20
N HIS A 159 -15.01 11.89 -5.52
CA HIS A 159 -13.79 11.36 -6.14
C HIS A 159 -14.10 10.33 -7.23
N LYS A 160 -13.46 10.48 -8.39
CA LYS A 160 -13.71 9.67 -9.60
C LYS A 160 -13.48 8.17 -9.40
N LEU A 161 -12.61 7.78 -8.47
CA LEU A 161 -12.33 6.38 -8.15
C LEU A 161 -13.58 5.64 -7.66
N LEU A 162 -14.44 6.31 -6.87
CA LEU A 162 -15.65 5.70 -6.29
C LEU A 162 -16.70 5.33 -7.35
N LYS A 163 -16.68 5.99 -8.50
CA LYS A 163 -17.62 5.79 -9.63
C LYS A 163 -16.94 5.18 -10.85
N SER A 164 -15.70 4.66 -10.69
CA SER A 164 -14.90 4.20 -11.82
C SER A 164 -15.46 2.95 -12.48
N ARG A 165 -15.41 2.93 -13.83
CA ARG A 165 -15.66 1.74 -14.66
C ARG A 165 -14.37 1.09 -15.18
N GLU A 166 -13.22 1.69 -14.88
CA GLU A 166 -11.92 1.26 -15.39
C GLU A 166 -11.02 0.73 -14.28
N VAL A 167 -11.11 1.33 -13.08
CA VAL A 167 -10.35 0.93 -11.90
C VAL A 167 -11.27 0.15 -10.97
N PRO A 168 -10.96 -1.12 -10.68
CA PRO A 168 -11.71 -1.87 -9.68
C PRO A 168 -11.47 -1.26 -8.30
N SER A 169 -12.53 -0.77 -7.65
CA SER A 169 -12.45 -0.15 -6.33
C SER A 169 -13.53 -0.66 -5.40
N ILE A 170 -13.19 -0.82 -4.13
CA ILE A 170 -14.11 -1.12 -3.03
C ILE A 170 -13.85 -0.18 -1.86
N LEU A 171 -14.84 0.04 -1.02
CA LEU A 171 -14.69 0.79 0.21
C LEU A 171 -14.93 -0.14 1.40
N CYS A 172 -14.01 -0.14 2.37
CA CYS A 172 -14.13 -0.91 3.62
C CYS A 172 -14.33 0.08 4.77
N THR A 173 -15.40 -0.11 5.53
CA THR A 173 -15.77 0.79 6.62
C THR A 173 -16.56 0.08 7.72
N SER A 174 -16.93 0.85 8.76
CA SER A 174 -17.76 0.44 9.88
C SER A 174 -19.27 0.60 9.57
N PRO A 175 -20.17 0.12 10.47
CA PRO A 175 -21.60 0.40 10.38
C PRO A 175 -21.94 1.90 10.37
N GLU A 176 -21.25 2.73 11.18
CA GLU A 176 -21.43 4.19 11.17
C GLU A 176 -21.00 4.81 9.83
N GLY A 177 -19.85 4.37 9.29
CA GLY A 177 -19.38 4.83 7.98
C GLY A 177 -20.32 4.43 6.84
N CYS A 178 -20.92 3.24 6.89
CA CYS A 178 -21.94 2.84 5.93
C CYS A 178 -23.20 3.72 6.01
N SER A 179 -23.64 4.08 7.23
CA SER A 179 -24.76 5.00 7.42
C SER A 179 -24.45 6.39 6.86
N PHE A 180 -23.23 6.89 7.10
CA PHE A 180 -22.78 8.16 6.53
C PHE A 180 -22.81 8.14 4.99
N LEU A 181 -22.33 7.04 4.37
CA LEU A 181 -22.36 6.89 2.91
C LEU A 181 -23.79 6.88 2.35
N ARG A 182 -24.74 6.21 3.01
CA ARG A 182 -26.15 6.20 2.60
C ARG A 182 -26.77 7.60 2.57
N GLU A 183 -26.33 8.49 3.47
CA GLU A 183 -26.87 9.85 3.59
C GLU A 183 -26.18 10.84 2.64
N HIS A 184 -24.91 10.63 2.30
CA HIS A 184 -24.09 11.65 1.65
C HIS A 184 -23.52 11.24 0.29
N TYR A 185 -23.44 9.93 -0.03
CA TYR A 185 -22.89 9.51 -1.30
C TYR A 185 -23.96 9.46 -2.39
N GLU A 186 -23.81 10.29 -3.40
CA GLU A 186 -24.76 10.39 -4.53
C GLU A 186 -24.58 9.32 -5.61
N GLY A 187 -23.54 8.49 -5.51
CA GLY A 187 -23.27 7.41 -6.48
C GLY A 187 -24.05 6.14 -6.18
N GLU A 188 -24.05 5.22 -7.12
CA GLU A 188 -24.59 3.88 -6.90
C GLU A 188 -23.64 3.06 -6.02
N MET A 189 -24.13 2.49 -4.94
CA MET A 189 -23.35 1.59 -4.08
C MET A 189 -24.12 0.31 -3.77
N ILE A 190 -23.39 -0.74 -3.45
CA ILE A 190 -23.92 -2.02 -3.00
C ILE A 190 -23.16 -2.48 -1.75
N GLU A 191 -23.90 -2.77 -0.71
CA GLU A 191 -23.36 -3.12 0.58
C GLU A 191 -23.28 -4.62 0.76
N VAL A 192 -22.26 -5.06 1.50
CA VAL A 192 -22.15 -6.42 2.02
C VAL A 192 -21.51 -6.35 3.41
N SER A 193 -22.10 -7.04 4.38
CA SER A 193 -21.45 -7.22 5.67
C SER A 193 -20.52 -8.44 5.62
N GLY A 194 -19.60 -8.54 6.57
CA GLY A 194 -18.74 -9.72 6.66
C GLY A 194 -19.44 -10.96 7.22
N LYS A 195 -20.77 -10.92 7.41
CA LYS A 195 -21.58 -11.99 8.01
C LYS A 195 -22.32 -12.83 6.98
N GLU A 196 -22.38 -12.37 5.72
CA GLU A 196 -23.01 -13.12 4.64
C GLU A 196 -22.16 -14.33 4.22
N GLU A 197 -22.79 -15.25 3.50
CA GLU A 197 -22.10 -16.38 2.90
C GLU A 197 -20.97 -15.91 1.95
N PRO A 198 -19.83 -16.61 1.91
CA PRO A 198 -18.68 -16.21 1.09
C PRO A 198 -19.01 -15.95 -0.37
N GLY A 199 -19.97 -16.71 -0.95
CA GLY A 199 -20.42 -16.53 -2.33
C GLY A 199 -21.12 -15.19 -2.56
N GLN A 200 -21.92 -14.73 -1.61
CA GLN A 200 -22.61 -13.42 -1.68
C GLN A 200 -21.61 -12.28 -1.56
N ILE A 201 -20.66 -12.40 -0.63
CA ILE A 201 -19.57 -11.42 -0.49
C ILE A 201 -18.78 -11.33 -1.80
N HIS A 202 -18.39 -12.48 -2.36
CA HIS A 202 -17.66 -12.54 -3.62
C HIS A 202 -18.44 -11.89 -4.77
N GLU A 203 -19.73 -12.14 -4.88
CA GLU A 203 -20.60 -11.56 -5.91
C GLU A 203 -20.59 -10.03 -5.83
N VAL A 204 -20.76 -9.47 -4.62
CA VAL A 204 -20.77 -8.02 -4.40
C VAL A 204 -19.41 -7.42 -4.72
N LEU A 205 -18.31 -7.95 -4.17
CA LEU A 205 -16.97 -7.43 -4.43
C LEU A 205 -16.56 -7.52 -5.91
N SER A 206 -17.08 -8.51 -6.65
CA SER A 206 -16.84 -8.66 -8.09
C SER A 206 -17.50 -7.57 -8.95
N LYS A 207 -18.30 -6.69 -8.37
CA LYS A 207 -18.87 -5.51 -9.06
C LYS A 207 -17.92 -4.32 -9.07
N ALA A 208 -16.77 -4.41 -8.39
CA ALA A 208 -15.71 -3.40 -8.45
C ALA A 208 -15.32 -3.07 -9.90
N GLY A 209 -15.21 -1.78 -10.22
CA GLY A 209 -14.90 -1.30 -11.58
C GLY A 209 -16.06 -1.38 -12.58
N LYS A 210 -17.31 -1.57 -12.12
CA LYS A 210 -18.50 -1.61 -12.98
C LYS A 210 -19.39 -0.35 -12.84
N GLY A 211 -18.87 0.69 -12.21
CA GLY A 211 -19.59 1.96 -12.01
C GLY A 211 -20.48 1.97 -10.77
N VAL A 212 -20.50 0.90 -9.99
CA VAL A 212 -21.10 0.79 -8.67
C VAL A 212 -19.99 0.63 -7.63
N LEU A 213 -20.13 1.21 -6.45
CA LEU A 213 -19.18 1.10 -5.36
C LEU A 213 -19.57 -0.05 -4.43
N PRO A 214 -18.84 -1.19 -4.41
CA PRO A 214 -19.01 -2.18 -3.37
C PRO A 214 -18.52 -1.62 -2.03
N VAL A 215 -19.34 -1.73 -1.00
CA VAL A 215 -19.02 -1.30 0.37
C VAL A 215 -19.01 -2.52 1.27
N LEU A 216 -17.83 -2.86 1.79
CA LEU A 216 -17.65 -3.93 2.78
C LEU A 216 -17.76 -3.34 4.18
N VAL A 217 -18.82 -3.71 4.88
CA VAL A 217 -19.14 -3.21 6.22
C VAL A 217 -18.78 -4.25 7.26
N THR A 218 -17.88 -3.91 8.19
CA THR A 218 -17.45 -4.82 9.24
C THR A 218 -17.31 -4.12 10.59
N GLY A 219 -17.20 -4.89 11.66
CA GLY A 219 -16.99 -4.36 13.02
C GLY A 219 -18.25 -3.78 13.66
N GLU A 220 -18.08 -2.85 14.61
CA GLU A 220 -19.14 -2.27 15.41
C GLU A 220 -18.94 -0.75 15.61
N GLY A 221 -20.04 0.01 15.65
CA GLY A 221 -20.02 1.47 15.77
C GLY A 221 -19.17 2.06 14.65
N LYS A 222 -18.13 2.83 14.98
CA LYS A 222 -17.21 3.47 14.03
C LYS A 222 -15.92 2.69 13.76
N PHE A 223 -15.77 1.47 14.28
CA PHE A 223 -14.54 0.71 14.14
C PHE A 223 -14.76 -0.51 13.25
N PRO A 224 -14.18 -0.53 12.04
CA PRO A 224 -14.21 -1.71 11.17
C PRO A 224 -13.35 -2.83 11.76
N ASP A 225 -13.75 -4.08 11.54
CA ASP A 225 -12.96 -5.26 11.90
C ASP A 225 -11.94 -5.60 10.81
N SER A 226 -10.72 -5.14 11.00
CA SER A 226 -9.64 -5.37 10.02
C SER A 226 -9.25 -6.85 9.89
N LYS A 227 -9.38 -7.67 10.95
CA LYS A 227 -9.08 -9.11 10.85
C LYS A 227 -10.08 -9.79 9.93
N LEU A 228 -11.36 -9.47 10.10
CA LEU A 228 -12.42 -9.99 9.24
C LEU A 228 -12.25 -9.48 7.78
N ILE A 229 -11.91 -8.19 7.58
CA ILE A 229 -11.63 -7.65 6.26
C ILE A 229 -10.50 -8.45 5.59
N MET A 230 -9.37 -8.66 6.27
CA MET A 230 -8.23 -9.41 5.70
C MET A 230 -8.60 -10.85 5.36
N LYS A 231 -9.42 -11.52 6.20
CA LYS A 231 -9.93 -12.86 5.92
C LYS A 231 -10.82 -12.88 4.67
N ILE A 232 -11.70 -11.89 4.52
CA ILE A 232 -12.57 -11.75 3.34
C ILE A 232 -11.74 -11.51 2.09
N LEU A 233 -10.79 -10.58 2.13
CA LEU A 233 -9.89 -10.30 1.01
C LEU A 233 -9.09 -11.54 0.60
N ARG A 234 -8.62 -12.33 1.57
CA ARG A 234 -7.94 -13.60 1.29
C ARG A 234 -8.86 -14.60 0.59
N GLY A 235 -10.10 -14.73 1.07
CA GLY A 235 -11.13 -15.56 0.44
C GLY A 235 -11.53 -15.07 -0.96
N PHE A 236 -11.48 -13.77 -1.20
CA PHE A 236 -11.70 -13.16 -2.52
C PHE A 236 -10.55 -13.39 -3.50
N GLY A 237 -9.42 -13.94 -3.04
CA GLY A 237 -8.28 -14.31 -3.88
C GLY A 237 -7.07 -13.37 -3.76
N ILE A 238 -7.12 -12.34 -2.90
CA ILE A 238 -5.99 -11.44 -2.66
C ILE A 238 -4.91 -12.20 -1.88
N ARG A 239 -3.72 -12.32 -2.46
CA ARG A 239 -2.55 -12.94 -1.83
C ARG A 239 -1.52 -11.92 -1.40
N HIS A 240 -1.32 -10.86 -2.18
CA HIS A 240 -0.34 -9.80 -1.96
C HIS A 240 -1.06 -8.47 -1.84
N LEU A 241 -0.98 -7.85 -0.66
CA LEU A 241 -1.67 -6.61 -0.33
C LEU A 241 -0.68 -5.50 -0.01
N LEU A 242 -0.69 -4.44 -0.82
CA LEU A 242 0.11 -3.24 -0.60
C LEU A 242 -0.65 -2.22 0.26
N ILE A 243 0.00 -1.67 1.28
CA ILE A 243 -0.56 -0.60 2.11
C ILE A 243 0.15 0.72 1.79
N GLU A 244 -0.62 1.70 1.31
CA GLU A 244 -0.15 3.05 1.01
C GLU A 244 -0.67 4.10 2.01
N SER A 245 -1.30 3.66 3.10
CA SER A 245 -1.77 4.49 4.20
C SER A 245 -0.86 4.30 5.42
N PRO A 246 -0.05 5.31 5.82
CA PRO A 246 0.85 5.17 6.96
C PRO A 246 0.13 4.91 8.29
N GLY A 247 -1.00 5.58 8.52
CA GLY A 247 -1.80 5.39 9.73
C GLY A 247 -2.39 3.99 9.82
N TYR A 248 -2.96 3.49 8.72
CA TYR A 248 -3.48 2.13 8.67
C TYR A 248 -2.37 1.08 8.73
N GLY A 249 -1.22 1.35 8.09
CA GLY A 249 -0.02 0.52 8.20
C GLY A 249 0.45 0.36 9.64
N HIS A 250 0.51 1.45 10.41
CA HIS A 250 0.83 1.39 11.84
C HIS A 250 -0.21 0.60 12.64
N TYR A 251 -1.50 0.80 12.35
CA TYR A 251 -2.57 0.01 12.98
C TYR A 251 -2.36 -1.49 12.71
N LEU A 252 -2.03 -1.90 11.48
CA LEU A 252 -1.76 -3.29 11.14
C LEU A 252 -0.52 -3.85 11.86
N VAL A 253 0.51 -3.03 12.11
CA VAL A 253 1.64 -3.43 12.97
C VAL A 253 1.16 -3.69 14.40
N LYS A 254 0.29 -2.84 14.96
CA LYS A 254 -0.30 -3.05 16.31
C LYS A 254 -1.20 -4.28 16.39
N GLN A 255 -1.77 -4.72 15.26
CA GLN A 255 -2.59 -5.93 15.18
C GLN A 255 -1.79 -7.17 14.75
N GLU A 256 -0.46 -7.10 14.69
CA GLU A 256 0.45 -8.20 14.30
C GLU A 256 0.16 -8.74 12.87
N MET A 257 -0.31 -7.88 11.98
CA MET A 257 -0.70 -8.27 10.62
C MET A 257 0.23 -7.76 9.53
N MET A 258 1.03 -6.73 9.78
CA MET A 258 2.02 -6.23 8.81
C MET A 258 3.18 -7.21 8.70
N ASP A 259 3.48 -7.66 7.48
CA ASP A 259 4.57 -8.62 7.24
C ASP A 259 5.88 -7.90 6.87
N GLU A 260 5.83 -6.91 5.97
CA GLU A 260 7.05 -6.25 5.48
C GLU A 260 6.88 -4.73 5.28
N PHE A 261 7.97 -4.00 5.50
CA PHE A 261 8.13 -2.61 5.07
C PHE A 261 9.23 -2.50 4.02
N PHE A 262 8.88 -1.91 2.87
CA PHE A 262 9.83 -1.26 1.97
C PHE A 262 9.95 0.20 2.44
N LEU A 263 10.99 0.48 3.20
CA LEU A 263 11.22 1.79 3.80
C LEU A 263 12.37 2.47 3.09
N ASN A 264 12.05 3.44 2.26
CA ASN A 264 13.04 4.23 1.54
C ASN A 264 13.44 5.44 2.40
N MET A 265 14.71 5.75 2.46
CA MET A 265 15.22 6.85 3.26
C MET A 265 15.90 7.89 2.39
N SER A 266 15.32 9.07 2.35
CA SER A 266 15.92 10.28 1.79
C SER A 266 16.81 10.93 2.84
N ALA A 267 18.08 11.19 2.55
CA ALA A 267 19.02 11.79 3.48
C ALA A 267 18.76 13.30 3.65
N VAL A 268 17.55 13.62 4.12
CA VAL A 268 17.13 14.95 4.53
C VAL A 268 16.70 14.93 5.99
N TYR A 269 16.81 16.05 6.69
CA TYR A 269 16.32 16.24 8.05
C TYR A 269 15.16 17.23 8.02
N ILE A 270 14.01 16.87 8.58
CA ILE A 270 12.79 17.69 8.50
C ILE A 270 12.47 18.33 9.88
N GLY A 271 12.49 17.54 10.96
CA GLY A 271 12.14 18.03 12.30
C GLY A 271 10.63 18.30 12.47
N GLY A 272 10.32 19.05 13.54
CA GLY A 272 8.95 19.47 13.88
C GLY A 272 8.12 18.41 14.61
N GLY A 273 7.28 18.87 15.56
CA GLY A 273 6.35 17.99 16.30
C GLY A 273 5.02 17.79 15.59
N ASP A 274 4.69 18.67 14.64
CA ASP A 274 3.46 18.71 13.84
C ASP A 274 3.57 17.96 12.49
N THR A 275 4.80 17.56 12.10
CA THR A 275 5.04 16.83 10.87
C THR A 275 4.60 15.37 10.99
N MET A 276 4.06 14.83 9.90
CA MET A 276 3.65 13.41 9.82
C MET A 276 4.85 12.47 10.02
N THR A 277 4.67 11.44 10.85
CA THR A 277 5.69 10.41 11.12
C THR A 277 5.12 9.01 10.89
N LEU A 278 6.00 8.05 10.59
CA LEU A 278 5.64 6.64 10.74
C LEU A 278 5.30 6.35 12.22
N GLY A 279 4.27 5.53 12.43
CA GLY A 279 3.90 5.10 13.76
C GLY A 279 3.26 6.18 14.64
N LYS A 280 2.68 7.24 14.05
CA LYS A 280 1.95 8.25 14.81
C LYS A 280 0.72 7.61 15.46
N ALA A 281 0.70 7.55 16.78
CA ALA A 281 -0.40 7.04 17.61
C ALA A 281 -0.33 7.69 19.01
N ASP A 282 -1.44 7.62 19.76
CA ASP A 282 -1.51 8.16 21.12
C ASP A 282 -0.52 7.49 22.08
N LYS A 283 -0.31 6.18 21.87
CA LYS A 283 0.64 5.38 22.64
C LYS A 283 1.50 4.53 21.73
N GLY A 284 2.83 4.61 21.92
CA GLY A 284 3.80 3.70 21.32
C GLY A 284 3.80 2.33 22.00
N PHE A 285 4.64 1.45 21.50
CA PHE A 285 4.96 0.17 22.15
C PHE A 285 5.81 0.40 23.41
N SER A 286 5.81 -0.54 24.35
CA SER A 286 6.68 -0.51 25.52
C SER A 286 8.08 -1.06 25.20
N ALA A 287 9.03 -0.86 26.09
CA ALA A 287 10.36 -1.46 25.99
C ALA A 287 10.34 -2.99 26.13
N GLU A 288 9.36 -3.52 26.87
CA GLU A 288 9.20 -4.95 27.14
C GLU A 288 8.36 -5.66 26.07
N ALA A 289 7.53 -4.93 25.31
CA ALA A 289 6.63 -5.48 24.33
C ALA A 289 6.58 -4.57 23.08
N HIS A 290 7.33 -4.95 22.06
CA HIS A 290 7.39 -4.27 20.76
C HIS A 290 7.77 -5.23 19.65
N PRO A 291 7.32 -5.01 18.41
CA PRO A 291 7.73 -5.86 17.29
C PRO A 291 9.21 -5.66 16.97
N HIS A 292 9.88 -6.75 16.65
CA HIS A 292 11.21 -6.72 16.08
C HIS A 292 11.15 -6.72 14.55
N THR A 293 12.21 -6.27 13.91
CA THR A 293 12.31 -6.33 12.44
C THR A 293 13.63 -6.92 12.00
N GLU A 294 13.59 -7.71 10.94
CA GLU A 294 14.74 -8.27 10.27
C GLU A 294 14.99 -7.51 8.97
N ILE A 295 16.24 -7.11 8.71
CA ILE A 295 16.62 -6.51 7.44
C ILE A 295 16.68 -7.61 6.38
N LEU A 296 15.82 -7.54 5.37
CA LEU A 296 15.83 -8.45 4.22
C LEU A 296 16.77 -7.98 3.12
N SER A 297 16.81 -6.67 2.85
CA SER A 297 17.78 -6.10 1.92
C SER A 297 18.06 -4.62 2.19
N ILE A 298 19.24 -4.19 1.75
CA ILE A 298 19.66 -2.80 1.70
C ILE A 298 20.15 -2.53 0.28
N HIS A 299 19.62 -1.47 -0.33
CA HIS A 299 20.09 -0.95 -1.60
C HIS A 299 20.43 0.54 -1.46
N MET A 300 21.31 1.03 -2.30
CA MET A 300 21.65 2.46 -2.36
C MET A 300 21.59 2.93 -3.80
N PHE A 301 21.08 4.13 -4.01
CA PHE A 301 21.28 4.85 -5.26
C PHE A 301 22.61 5.61 -5.24
N ASN A 302 22.78 6.43 -4.20
CA ASN A 302 24.00 7.17 -3.87
C ASN A 302 24.05 7.43 -2.35
N GLU A 303 24.94 8.28 -1.87
CA GLU A 303 25.13 8.61 -0.45
C GLU A 303 23.92 9.34 0.17
N TYR A 304 22.96 9.76 -0.64
CA TYR A 304 21.81 10.55 -0.24
C TYR A 304 20.48 9.83 -0.32
N PHE A 305 20.48 8.56 -0.77
CA PHE A 305 19.24 7.78 -0.85
C PHE A 305 19.48 6.28 -0.66
N VAL A 306 18.81 5.71 0.36
CA VAL A 306 18.92 4.30 0.75
C VAL A 306 17.53 3.67 0.75
N TYR A 307 17.45 2.40 0.37
CA TYR A 307 16.21 1.62 0.29
C TYR A 307 16.37 0.39 1.15
N PHE A 308 15.50 0.24 2.14
CA PHE A 308 15.45 -0.89 3.05
C PHE A 308 14.22 -1.76 2.77
N ARG A 309 14.37 -3.04 2.99
CA ARG A 309 13.27 -3.99 3.08
C ARG A 309 13.37 -4.68 4.44
N TYR A 310 12.32 -4.55 5.26
CA TYR A 310 12.22 -5.12 6.60
C TYR A 310 11.10 -6.14 6.66
N ARG A 311 11.29 -7.23 7.43
CA ARG A 311 10.25 -8.18 7.81
C ARG A 311 9.97 -8.06 9.31
N PHE A 312 8.70 -8.04 9.69
CA PHE A 312 8.25 -7.97 11.07
C PHE A 312 8.28 -9.33 11.74
N HIS A 313 8.59 -9.33 13.03
CA HIS A 313 8.55 -10.45 13.96
C HIS A 313 7.82 -10.02 15.22
N TYR A 314 6.79 -10.81 15.61
CA TYR A 314 5.88 -10.48 16.71
C TYR A 314 6.01 -11.43 17.89
N GLU A 315 6.83 -12.46 17.81
CA GLU A 315 7.00 -13.49 18.84
C GLU A 315 7.56 -13.00 20.17
N PHE A 316 7.96 -11.71 20.23
CA PHE A 316 8.49 -11.06 21.42
C PHE A 316 7.57 -9.94 21.96
N MET A 317 6.32 -9.89 21.47
CA MET A 317 5.31 -8.92 21.91
C MET A 317 4.51 -9.40 23.12
#